data_8bb85e9d8fa40a018f0f13ceb52fd138
#
_entry.id   8bb85e9d8fa40a018f0f13ceb52fd138
#
_cell.length_a   1.000
_cell.length_b   1.000
_cell.length_c   1.000
_cell.angle_alpha   90.00
_cell.angle_beta   90.00
_cell.angle_gamma   90.00
#
_symmetry.space_group_name_H-M   'P 1'
#
loop_
_entity.id
_entity.type
_entity.pdbx_description
1 polymer ?
#
loop_
_entity_poly.entity_id
_entity_poly.type
_entity_poly.pdbx_seq_one_letter_code
_entity_poly.pdbx_strand_id
1 'polypeptide(L)'
;MSIPRDRNGNFSPALLPAYGRRDDHLEEMVIKLYQTGVTTREISDIIERMYGHHYSPATISNISKATQENVATFHERSLEANYSVLFLDGTYLPLRRGTVSKECIHIVLVITPEGQKAVLGYEIAPNENNASWSTLLDKLQNQGIQQVSLVVTDGFKGLEQIINQAYPLAKQQRCLIHISRNLASKVKRADRAVILEQFKTIYRAENLEMAAQA
;
A
#
# COMPACT_ATOMS: atom_id res chain seq x y z
N MET A 1 -16.70 3.99 -35.63
CA MET A 1 -16.87 5.00 -36.71
C MET A 1 -15.92 4.69 -37.84
N SER A 2 -16.40 4.58 -39.08
CA SER A 2 -15.55 4.39 -40.24
C SER A 2 -15.02 5.75 -40.69
N ILE A 3 -13.69 5.95 -40.59
CA ILE A 3 -13.05 7.21 -41.01
C ILE A 3 -12.95 7.18 -42.53
N PRO A 4 -13.50 8.19 -43.24
CA PRO A 4 -13.39 8.27 -44.69
C PRO A 4 -11.91 8.38 -45.09
N ARG A 5 -11.50 7.55 -46.08
CA ARG A 5 -10.14 7.62 -46.67
C ARG A 5 -10.29 7.96 -48.13
N ASP A 6 -9.42 8.82 -48.63
CA ASP A 6 -9.31 9.01 -50.07
C ASP A 6 -8.56 7.83 -50.73
N ARG A 7 -8.72 7.69 -52.05
CA ARG A 7 -8.12 6.60 -52.82
C ARG A 7 -6.59 6.67 -52.86
N ASN A 8 -6.01 7.83 -52.62
CA ASN A 8 -4.58 8.12 -52.74
C ASN A 8 -3.87 8.27 -51.38
N GLY A 9 -4.64 8.18 -50.26
CA GLY A 9 -4.09 8.27 -48.91
C GLY A 9 -3.59 9.66 -48.48
N ASN A 10 -3.87 10.71 -49.25
CA ASN A 10 -3.35 12.05 -49.01
C ASN A 10 -4.28 12.92 -48.12
N PHE A 11 -5.52 12.47 -47.87
CA PHE A 11 -6.46 13.19 -47.02
C PHE A 11 -6.33 12.73 -45.57
N SER A 12 -5.92 13.63 -44.72
CA SER A 12 -5.95 13.43 -43.27
C SER A 12 -6.93 14.44 -42.63
N PRO A 13 -8.03 13.98 -42.01
CA PRO A 13 -9.00 14.89 -41.38
C PRO A 13 -8.36 15.63 -40.21
N ALA A 14 -8.38 16.94 -40.26
CA ALA A 14 -7.79 17.80 -39.20
C ALA A 14 -8.53 17.70 -37.85
N LEU A 15 -9.75 17.20 -37.83
CA LEU A 15 -10.62 17.07 -36.66
C LEU A 15 -10.56 15.69 -35.97
N LEU A 16 -9.92 14.72 -36.60
CA LEU A 16 -9.80 13.37 -36.03
C LEU A 16 -8.33 12.97 -36.01
N PRO A 17 -7.78 12.61 -34.83
CA PRO A 17 -6.40 12.14 -34.76
C PRO A 17 -6.22 10.90 -35.62
N ALA A 18 -5.18 10.92 -36.47
CA ALA A 18 -4.82 9.77 -37.32
C ALA A 18 -4.54 8.57 -36.41
N TYR A 19 -5.38 7.53 -36.53
CA TYR A 19 -5.22 6.26 -35.81
C TYR A 19 -5.26 6.32 -34.25
N GLY A 20 -6.12 7.12 -33.68
CA GLY A 20 -6.46 7.01 -32.25
C GLY A 20 -7.20 5.68 -31.98
N ARG A 21 -6.51 4.54 -31.99
CA ARG A 21 -7.05 3.25 -31.53
C ARG A 21 -7.15 3.16 -30.02
N ARG A 22 -6.54 4.11 -29.30
CA ARG A 22 -6.50 4.19 -27.85
C ARG A 22 -6.89 5.61 -27.44
N ASP A 23 -7.74 5.70 -26.45
CA ASP A 23 -8.06 6.93 -25.76
C ASP A 23 -7.28 6.92 -24.45
N ASP A 24 -6.25 7.76 -24.34
CA ASP A 24 -5.37 7.81 -23.16
C ASP A 24 -6.16 8.04 -21.88
N HIS A 25 -7.22 8.87 -21.92
CA HIS A 25 -8.09 9.07 -20.76
C HIS A 25 -8.88 7.82 -20.38
N LEU A 26 -9.27 7.01 -21.35
CA LEU A 26 -9.95 5.75 -21.10
C LEU A 26 -8.98 4.71 -20.48
N GLU A 27 -7.73 4.69 -20.96
CA GLU A 27 -6.69 3.82 -20.40
C GLU A 27 -6.36 4.21 -18.94
N GLU A 28 -6.23 5.50 -18.65
CA GLU A 28 -6.05 5.98 -17.27
C GLU A 28 -7.24 5.59 -16.36
N MET A 29 -8.47 5.70 -16.87
CA MET A 29 -9.67 5.28 -16.13
C MET A 29 -9.65 3.77 -15.84
N VAL A 30 -9.28 2.95 -16.83
CA VAL A 30 -9.12 1.48 -16.67
C VAL A 30 -8.12 1.16 -15.57
N ILE A 31 -6.95 1.80 -15.60
CA ILE A 31 -5.91 1.62 -14.58
C ILE A 31 -6.46 1.98 -13.20
N LYS A 32 -7.13 3.13 -13.07
CA LYS A 32 -7.68 3.59 -11.80
C LYS A 32 -8.76 2.66 -11.25
N LEU A 33 -9.68 2.19 -12.09
CA LEU A 33 -10.70 1.22 -11.70
C LEU A 33 -10.06 -0.11 -11.26
N TYR A 34 -9.05 -0.58 -11.98
CA TYR A 34 -8.32 -1.79 -11.60
C TYR A 34 -7.59 -1.64 -10.26
N GLN A 35 -6.94 -0.49 -10.01
CA GLN A 35 -6.28 -0.18 -8.75
C GLN A 35 -7.25 -0.10 -7.56
N THR A 36 -8.52 0.25 -7.79
CA THR A 36 -9.56 0.24 -6.76
C THR A 36 -10.17 -1.14 -6.51
N GLY A 37 -9.70 -2.18 -7.20
CA GLY A 37 -10.11 -3.57 -7.00
C GLY A 37 -11.27 -4.03 -7.89
N VAL A 38 -11.68 -3.22 -8.88
CA VAL A 38 -12.70 -3.63 -9.87
C VAL A 38 -12.10 -4.68 -10.79
N THR A 39 -12.82 -5.77 -11.03
CA THR A 39 -12.32 -6.87 -11.87
C THR A 39 -12.26 -6.46 -13.36
N THR A 40 -11.37 -7.10 -14.13
CA THR A 40 -11.23 -6.82 -15.58
C THR A 40 -12.53 -7.05 -16.36
N ARG A 41 -13.42 -7.94 -15.90
CA ARG A 41 -14.73 -8.17 -16.51
C ARG A 41 -15.69 -7.03 -16.21
N GLU A 42 -15.77 -6.59 -14.96
CA GLU A 42 -16.61 -5.46 -14.56
C GLU A 42 -16.15 -4.17 -15.24
N ILE A 43 -14.83 -3.94 -15.38
CA ILE A 43 -14.30 -2.80 -16.12
C ILE A 43 -14.73 -2.86 -17.60
N SER A 44 -14.65 -4.04 -18.23
CA SER A 44 -15.14 -4.25 -19.61
C SER A 44 -16.61 -3.87 -19.74
N ASP A 45 -17.46 -4.35 -18.82
CA ASP A 45 -18.91 -4.08 -18.81
C ASP A 45 -19.21 -2.59 -18.59
N ILE A 46 -18.46 -1.91 -17.70
CA ILE A 46 -18.59 -0.47 -17.45
C ILE A 46 -18.29 0.32 -18.72
N ILE A 47 -17.17 0.01 -19.38
CA ILE A 47 -16.75 0.71 -20.60
C ILE A 47 -17.76 0.51 -21.72
N GLU A 48 -18.26 -0.71 -21.92
CA GLU A 48 -19.26 -1.01 -22.94
C GLU A 48 -20.56 -0.21 -22.70
N ARG A 49 -21.04 -0.14 -21.47
CA ARG A 49 -22.25 0.62 -21.11
C ARG A 49 -22.09 2.13 -21.22
N MET A 50 -20.92 2.67 -20.86
CA MET A 50 -20.70 4.13 -20.83
C MET A 50 -20.30 4.70 -22.21
N TYR A 51 -19.49 3.96 -22.97
CA TYR A 51 -18.87 4.47 -24.20
C TYR A 51 -19.26 3.71 -25.46
N GLY A 52 -20.01 2.60 -25.33
CA GLY A 52 -20.39 1.77 -26.47
C GLY A 52 -19.20 1.07 -27.15
N HIS A 53 -18.04 1.02 -26.50
CA HIS A 53 -16.84 0.34 -26.98
C HIS A 53 -16.65 -0.99 -26.27
N HIS A 54 -16.45 -2.03 -27.04
CA HIS A 54 -16.16 -3.35 -26.48
C HIS A 54 -14.65 -3.50 -26.22
N TYR A 55 -14.27 -3.50 -24.97
CA TYR A 55 -12.94 -3.89 -24.51
C TYR A 55 -12.99 -5.30 -23.94
N SER A 56 -12.28 -6.24 -24.58
CA SER A 56 -12.21 -7.58 -24.03
C SER A 56 -11.49 -7.59 -22.66
N PRO A 57 -11.79 -8.54 -21.75
CA PRO A 57 -11.03 -8.69 -20.52
C PRO A 57 -9.51 -8.82 -20.73
N ALA A 58 -9.10 -9.39 -21.87
CA ALA A 58 -7.70 -9.47 -22.27
C ALA A 58 -7.10 -8.08 -22.60
N THR A 59 -7.87 -7.21 -23.26
CA THR A 59 -7.46 -5.82 -23.52
C THR A 59 -7.29 -5.05 -22.23
N ILE A 60 -8.27 -5.15 -21.31
CA ILE A 60 -8.19 -4.55 -19.96
C ILE A 60 -6.96 -5.06 -19.19
N SER A 61 -6.70 -6.38 -19.25
CA SER A 61 -5.52 -6.97 -18.63
C SER A 61 -4.20 -6.45 -19.22
N ASN A 62 -4.17 -6.17 -20.53
CA ASN A 62 -2.99 -5.60 -21.17
C ASN A 62 -2.76 -4.13 -20.80
N ILE A 63 -3.84 -3.35 -20.67
CA ILE A 63 -3.77 -1.96 -20.19
C ILE A 63 -3.29 -1.95 -18.73
N SER A 64 -3.81 -2.84 -17.89
CA SER A 64 -3.39 -2.93 -16.48
C SER A 64 -1.94 -3.39 -16.28
N LYS A 65 -1.28 -3.96 -17.31
CA LYS A 65 0.17 -4.25 -17.26
C LYS A 65 1.03 -2.99 -17.14
N ALA A 66 0.55 -1.84 -17.58
CA ALA A 66 1.24 -0.57 -17.34
C ALA A 66 1.43 -0.29 -15.84
N THR A 67 0.55 -0.85 -14.98
CA THR A 67 0.74 -0.77 -13.51
C THR A 67 1.95 -1.57 -13.02
N GLN A 68 2.42 -2.58 -13.75
CA GLN A 68 3.60 -3.35 -13.37
C GLN A 68 4.88 -2.52 -13.51
N GLU A 69 4.96 -1.65 -14.51
CA GLU A 69 6.08 -0.71 -14.68
C GLU A 69 6.08 0.30 -13.52
N ASN A 70 4.91 0.80 -13.12
CA ASN A 70 4.77 1.68 -11.97
C ASN A 70 5.19 0.97 -10.66
N VAL A 71 4.86 -0.31 -10.51
CA VAL A 71 5.28 -1.12 -9.35
C VAL A 71 6.81 -1.32 -9.36
N ALA A 72 7.41 -1.63 -10.51
CA ALA A 72 8.86 -1.74 -10.62
C ALA A 72 9.55 -0.42 -10.27
N THR A 73 9.10 0.69 -10.86
CA THR A 73 9.60 2.04 -10.55
C THR A 73 9.45 2.37 -9.04
N PHE A 74 8.32 1.98 -8.43
CA PHE A 74 8.11 2.15 -7.00
C PHE A 74 9.16 1.40 -6.17
N HIS A 75 9.50 0.17 -6.54
CA HIS A 75 10.48 -0.65 -5.82
C HIS A 75 11.94 -0.25 -6.10
N GLU A 76 12.21 0.45 -7.19
CA GLU A 76 13.56 0.85 -7.60
C GLU A 76 13.88 2.31 -7.25
N ARG A 77 12.88 3.09 -6.81
CA ARG A 77 13.08 4.52 -6.51
C ARG A 77 14.05 4.73 -5.36
N SER A 78 14.85 5.77 -5.44
CA SER A 78 15.68 6.23 -4.32
C SER A 78 14.81 6.80 -3.20
N LEU A 79 15.17 6.49 -1.97
CA LEU A 79 14.55 7.01 -0.76
C LEU A 79 15.48 8.00 -0.06
N GLU A 80 14.92 8.83 0.81
CA GLU A 80 15.72 9.74 1.62
C GLU A 80 16.56 8.98 2.65
N ALA A 81 17.71 9.56 3.02
CA ALA A 81 18.61 8.91 3.96
C ALA A 81 18.07 8.87 5.40
N ASN A 82 17.22 9.81 5.79
CA ASN A 82 16.77 9.98 7.17
C ASN A 82 15.25 10.07 7.27
N TYR A 83 14.68 9.28 8.17
CA TYR A 83 13.27 9.33 8.51
C TYR A 83 13.05 9.48 10.01
N SER A 84 12.10 10.33 10.41
CA SER A 84 11.75 10.52 11.81
C SER A 84 11.02 9.31 12.38
N VAL A 85 10.02 8.79 11.66
CA VAL A 85 9.18 7.68 12.15
C VAL A 85 8.85 6.74 11.01
N LEU A 86 9.08 5.44 11.22
CA LEU A 86 8.54 4.37 10.38
C LEU A 86 7.47 3.59 11.13
N PHE A 87 6.41 3.22 10.43
CA PHE A 87 5.37 2.32 10.91
C PHE A 87 5.46 1.01 10.12
N LEU A 88 5.62 -0.10 10.83
CA LEU A 88 5.64 -1.44 10.28
C LEU A 88 4.35 -2.14 10.67
N ASP A 89 3.59 -2.60 9.67
CA ASP A 89 2.31 -3.28 9.88
C ASP A 89 2.13 -4.45 8.91
N GLY A 90 1.68 -5.59 9.42
CA GLY A 90 1.33 -6.77 8.65
C GLY A 90 -0.19 -6.87 8.47
N THR A 91 -0.67 -6.93 7.23
CA THR A 91 -2.09 -7.09 6.96
C THR A 91 -2.36 -8.29 6.05
N TYR A 92 -3.46 -9.01 6.30
CA TYR A 92 -3.82 -10.18 5.51
C TYR A 92 -4.88 -9.83 4.48
N LEU A 93 -4.56 -10.06 3.20
CA LEU A 93 -5.49 -9.90 2.10
C LEU A 93 -5.71 -11.22 1.34
N PRO A 94 -6.93 -11.48 0.85
CA PRO A 94 -7.16 -12.61 -0.04
C PRO A 94 -6.54 -12.32 -1.40
N LEU A 95 -5.50 -13.07 -1.76
CA LEU A 95 -4.85 -12.99 -3.06
C LEU A 95 -5.15 -14.23 -3.89
N ARG A 96 -5.34 -14.03 -5.21
CA ARG A 96 -5.61 -15.12 -6.14
C ARG A 96 -4.36 -15.45 -6.95
N ARG A 97 -3.73 -16.58 -6.63
CA ARG A 97 -2.63 -17.18 -7.40
C ARG A 97 -3.02 -18.62 -7.76
N GLY A 98 -3.94 -18.78 -8.74
CA GLY A 98 -4.56 -20.07 -9.02
C GLY A 98 -5.76 -20.35 -8.10
N THR A 99 -5.53 -20.53 -6.81
CA THR A 99 -6.56 -20.57 -5.74
C THR A 99 -6.54 -19.25 -4.94
N VAL A 100 -7.63 -18.97 -4.22
CA VAL A 100 -7.67 -17.80 -3.31
C VAL A 100 -7.11 -18.23 -1.96
N SER A 101 -6.01 -17.60 -1.55
CA SER A 101 -5.41 -17.75 -0.22
C SER A 101 -5.28 -16.38 0.46
N LYS A 102 -5.30 -16.38 1.80
CA LYS A 102 -4.93 -15.18 2.54
C LYS A 102 -3.41 -15.12 2.63
N GLU A 103 -2.83 -14.05 2.12
CA GLU A 103 -1.41 -13.77 2.23
C GLU A 103 -1.18 -12.51 3.05
N CYS A 104 -0.06 -12.46 3.76
CA CYS A 104 0.35 -11.30 4.54
C CYS A 104 1.08 -10.30 3.64
N ILE A 105 0.65 -9.06 3.68
CA ILE A 105 1.37 -7.93 3.10
C ILE A 105 2.06 -7.20 4.25
N HIS A 106 3.38 -7.26 4.29
CA HIS A 106 4.24 -6.49 5.17
C HIS A 106 4.38 -5.10 4.58
N ILE A 107 4.01 -4.06 5.30
CA ILE A 107 3.99 -2.68 4.80
C ILE A 107 4.83 -1.80 5.70
N VAL A 108 5.67 -0.95 5.10
CA VAL A 108 6.37 0.13 5.80
C VAL A 108 5.81 1.46 5.35
N LEU A 109 5.31 2.22 6.32
CA LEU A 109 4.75 3.56 6.13
C LEU A 109 5.62 4.60 6.82
N VAL A 110 5.58 5.83 6.32
CA VAL A 110 6.18 7.02 6.92
C VAL A 110 5.15 8.13 7.03
N ILE A 111 5.37 9.04 7.97
CA ILE A 111 4.71 10.35 7.95
C ILE A 111 5.71 11.33 7.37
N THR A 112 5.37 11.99 6.26
CA THR A 112 6.20 13.01 5.63
C THR A 112 6.25 14.28 6.49
N PRO A 113 7.21 15.19 6.24
CA PRO A 113 7.24 16.48 6.93
C PRO A 113 5.95 17.29 6.82
N GLU A 114 5.20 17.10 5.71
CA GLU A 114 3.88 17.73 5.47
C GLU A 114 2.74 17.04 6.23
N GLY A 115 3.04 16.00 7.04
CA GLY A 115 2.07 15.25 7.83
C GLY A 115 1.27 14.21 7.04
N GLN A 116 1.65 13.92 5.80
CA GLN A 116 0.98 12.92 4.96
C GLN A 116 1.57 11.53 5.18
N LYS A 117 0.74 10.50 5.03
CA LYS A 117 1.20 9.10 5.05
C LYS A 117 1.68 8.70 3.66
N ALA A 118 2.89 8.14 3.59
CA ALA A 118 3.44 7.56 2.38
C ALA A 118 3.87 6.12 2.61
N VAL A 119 3.65 5.24 1.61
CA VAL A 119 4.17 3.88 1.62
C VAL A 119 5.62 3.93 1.15
N LEU A 120 6.55 3.44 1.97
CA LEU A 120 7.96 3.31 1.56
C LEU A 120 8.22 2.01 0.81
N GLY A 121 7.67 0.92 1.28
CA GLY A 121 7.82 -0.38 0.65
C GLY A 121 6.84 -1.41 1.19
N TYR A 122 6.76 -2.53 0.50
CA TYR A 122 5.97 -3.68 0.93
C TYR A 122 6.60 -5.00 0.46
N GLU A 123 6.27 -6.07 1.15
CA GLU A 123 6.64 -7.44 0.81
C GLU A 123 5.44 -8.36 1.02
N ILE A 124 5.21 -9.30 0.10
CA ILE A 124 4.07 -10.22 0.16
C ILE A 124 4.59 -11.63 0.46
N ALA A 125 4.05 -12.25 1.50
CA ALA A 125 4.39 -13.62 1.87
C ALA A 125 3.12 -14.40 2.30
N PRO A 126 3.14 -15.75 2.25
CA PRO A 126 2.01 -16.56 2.68
C PRO A 126 1.58 -16.28 4.12
N ASN A 127 2.52 -15.94 5.00
CA ASN A 127 2.29 -15.60 6.40
C ASN A 127 3.24 -14.49 6.83
N GLU A 128 2.88 -13.78 7.90
CA GLU A 128 3.80 -12.86 8.54
C GLU A 128 4.99 -13.62 9.15
N ASN A 129 6.19 -13.21 8.80
CA ASN A 129 7.41 -13.86 9.25
C ASN A 129 8.62 -12.92 9.28
N ASN A 130 9.61 -13.30 10.08
CA ASN A 130 10.81 -12.50 10.29
C ASN A 130 11.67 -12.37 9.03
N ALA A 131 11.71 -13.38 8.17
CA ALA A 131 12.49 -13.32 6.93
C ALA A 131 11.96 -12.28 5.95
N SER A 132 10.63 -12.17 5.81
CA SER A 132 9.99 -11.15 4.97
C SER A 132 10.22 -9.75 5.52
N TRP A 133 10.17 -9.56 6.84
CA TRP A 133 10.52 -8.28 7.47
C TRP A 133 11.98 -7.90 7.24
N SER A 134 12.93 -8.84 7.41
CA SER A 134 14.35 -8.60 7.13
C SER A 134 14.55 -8.21 5.67
N THR A 135 14.00 -8.99 4.73
CA THR A 135 14.09 -8.69 3.29
C THR A 135 13.54 -7.30 2.95
N LEU A 136 12.43 -6.90 3.54
CA LEU A 136 11.82 -5.60 3.30
C LEU A 136 12.70 -4.46 3.83
N LEU A 137 13.23 -4.58 5.05
CA LEU A 137 14.11 -3.56 5.62
C LEU A 137 15.43 -3.46 4.86
N ASP A 138 16.02 -4.58 4.44
CA ASP A 138 17.22 -4.62 3.60
C ASP A 138 16.99 -3.91 2.25
N LYS A 139 15.83 -4.13 1.61
CA LYS A 139 15.44 -3.42 0.39
C LYS A 139 15.39 -1.90 0.62
N LEU A 140 14.78 -1.46 1.71
CA LEU A 140 14.66 -0.03 2.03
C LEU A 140 16.04 0.61 2.30
N GLN A 141 16.96 -0.11 2.95
CA GLN A 141 18.34 0.35 3.12
C GLN A 141 19.06 0.47 1.78
N ASN A 142 18.91 -0.52 0.89
CA ASN A 142 19.49 -0.49 -0.45
C ASN A 142 18.91 0.64 -1.31
N GLN A 143 17.66 1.06 -1.07
CA GLN A 143 17.04 2.23 -1.70
C GLN A 143 17.52 3.57 -1.12
N GLY A 144 18.30 3.57 -0.02
CA GLY A 144 18.96 4.78 0.49
C GLY A 144 18.70 5.13 1.95
N ILE A 145 17.80 4.44 2.67
CA ILE A 145 17.53 4.75 4.09
C ILE A 145 18.74 4.38 4.94
N GLN A 146 19.30 5.36 5.63
CA GLN A 146 20.44 5.19 6.54
C GLN A 146 20.07 5.29 8.00
N GLN A 147 19.16 6.22 8.36
CA GLN A 147 18.80 6.50 9.74
C GLN A 147 17.28 6.62 9.93
N VAL A 148 16.82 6.07 11.03
CA VAL A 148 15.45 6.17 11.51
C VAL A 148 15.46 6.51 13.00
N SER A 149 14.70 7.51 13.42
CA SER A 149 14.66 7.90 14.85
C SER A 149 13.73 7.01 15.66
N LEU A 150 12.57 6.64 15.11
CA LEU A 150 11.56 5.84 15.79
C LEU A 150 10.94 4.82 14.83
N VAL A 151 10.81 3.58 15.29
CA VAL A 151 10.05 2.54 14.58
C VAL A 151 8.86 2.12 15.43
N VAL A 152 7.67 2.17 14.85
CA VAL A 152 6.42 1.77 15.48
C VAL A 152 5.92 0.45 14.87
N THR A 153 5.67 -0.57 15.70
CA THR A 153 5.20 -1.90 15.26
C THR A 153 4.01 -2.37 16.10
N ASP A 154 3.32 -3.40 15.62
CA ASP A 154 2.30 -4.10 16.41
C ASP A 154 2.87 -4.99 17.52
N GLY A 155 4.18 -5.25 17.50
CA GLY A 155 4.91 -6.09 18.43
C GLY A 155 5.01 -7.55 18.00
N PHE A 156 5.03 -7.81 16.69
CA PHE A 156 5.29 -9.14 16.14
C PHE A 156 6.59 -9.72 16.71
N LYS A 157 6.55 -11.01 17.09
CA LYS A 157 7.67 -11.67 17.78
C LYS A 157 8.93 -11.73 16.90
N GLY A 158 10.04 -11.22 17.41
CA GLY A 158 11.34 -11.21 16.73
C GLY A 158 11.58 -9.98 15.87
N LEU A 159 10.56 -9.18 15.58
CA LEU A 159 10.69 -7.96 14.77
C LEU A 159 11.61 -6.92 15.43
N GLU A 160 11.60 -6.84 16.77
CA GLU A 160 12.50 -5.97 17.54
C GLU A 160 13.97 -6.21 17.21
N GLN A 161 14.39 -7.49 17.12
CA GLN A 161 15.77 -7.84 16.79
C GLN A 161 16.14 -7.45 15.35
N ILE A 162 15.23 -7.64 14.40
CA ILE A 162 15.41 -7.26 12.99
C ILE A 162 15.57 -5.76 12.86
N ILE A 163 14.74 -4.98 13.56
CA ILE A 163 14.83 -3.52 13.59
C ILE A 163 16.18 -3.07 14.19
N ASN A 164 16.61 -3.68 15.29
CA ASN A 164 17.91 -3.37 15.91
C ASN A 164 19.08 -3.67 14.98
N GLN A 165 18.98 -4.69 14.14
CA GLN A 165 20.00 -5.01 13.13
C GLN A 165 19.99 -3.98 11.99
N ALA A 166 18.81 -3.64 11.48
CA ALA A 166 18.67 -2.70 10.36
C ALA A 166 18.95 -1.25 10.78
N TYR A 167 18.42 -0.82 11.93
CA TYR A 167 18.48 0.56 12.43
C TYR A 167 18.86 0.58 13.92
N PRO A 168 20.14 0.37 14.27
CA PRO A 168 20.59 0.22 15.68
C PRO A 168 20.30 1.42 16.58
N LEU A 169 20.20 2.62 15.99
CA LEU A 169 19.97 3.87 16.73
C LEU A 169 18.47 4.21 16.87
N ALA A 170 17.60 3.45 16.21
CA ALA A 170 16.17 3.70 16.24
C ALA A 170 15.57 3.30 17.60
N LYS A 171 14.77 4.20 18.16
CA LYS A 171 13.89 3.83 19.29
C LYS A 171 12.74 2.99 18.76
N GLN A 172 12.23 2.08 19.59
CA GLN A 172 11.12 1.21 19.22
C GLN A 172 9.91 1.48 20.11
N GLN A 173 8.74 1.56 19.50
CA GLN A 173 7.46 1.78 20.17
C GLN A 173 6.42 0.77 19.64
N ARG A 174 5.68 0.16 20.56
CA ARG A 174 4.50 -0.63 20.15
C ARG A 174 3.35 0.30 19.77
N CYS A 175 2.66 -0.04 18.69
CA CYS A 175 1.52 0.71 18.18
C CYS A 175 0.38 0.75 19.22
N LEU A 176 0.06 1.94 19.70
CA LEU A 176 -0.99 2.15 20.71
C LEU A 176 -2.37 1.70 20.24
N ILE A 177 -2.65 1.79 18.93
CA ILE A 177 -3.90 1.33 18.33
C ILE A 177 -4.00 -0.21 18.45
N HIS A 178 -2.91 -0.92 18.13
CA HIS A 178 -2.87 -2.39 18.24
C HIS A 178 -2.98 -2.84 19.70
N ILE A 179 -2.30 -2.15 20.64
CA ILE A 179 -2.46 -2.41 22.08
C ILE A 179 -3.91 -2.19 22.50
N SER A 180 -4.52 -1.06 22.13
CA SER A 180 -5.92 -0.76 22.45
C SER A 180 -6.89 -1.82 21.93
N ARG A 181 -6.72 -2.25 20.67
CA ARG A 181 -7.54 -3.32 20.08
C ARG A 181 -7.36 -4.65 20.80
N ASN A 182 -6.12 -4.98 21.16
CA ASN A 182 -5.80 -6.18 21.89
C ASN A 182 -6.43 -6.17 23.29
N LEU A 183 -6.33 -5.07 24.02
CA LEU A 183 -7.02 -4.88 25.31
C LEU A 183 -8.54 -5.06 25.14
N ALA A 184 -9.15 -4.36 24.19
CA ALA A 184 -10.58 -4.45 23.93
C ALA A 184 -11.05 -5.87 23.58
N SER A 185 -10.20 -6.69 22.94
CA SER A 185 -10.54 -8.07 22.60
C SER A 185 -10.51 -9.03 23.79
N LYS A 186 -9.75 -8.71 24.85
CA LYS A 186 -9.53 -9.56 26.02
C LYS A 186 -10.44 -9.24 27.19
N VAL A 187 -11.21 -8.15 27.13
CA VAL A 187 -12.10 -7.70 28.21
C VAL A 187 -13.56 -7.84 27.82
N LYS A 188 -14.46 -7.96 28.81
CA LYS A 188 -15.90 -8.00 28.59
C LYS A 188 -16.37 -6.71 27.92
N ARG A 189 -17.40 -6.83 27.08
CA ARG A 189 -17.94 -5.69 26.31
C ARG A 189 -18.36 -4.51 27.20
N ALA A 190 -18.90 -4.81 28.40
CA ALA A 190 -19.32 -3.80 29.38
C ALA A 190 -18.14 -2.95 29.91
N ASP A 191 -16.95 -3.56 30.05
CA ASP A 191 -15.79 -2.93 30.69
C ASP A 191 -14.85 -2.22 29.69
N ARG A 192 -15.08 -2.44 28.38
CA ARG A 192 -14.18 -1.95 27.32
C ARG A 192 -13.97 -0.44 27.36
N ALA A 193 -15.03 0.32 27.52
CA ALA A 193 -14.97 1.77 27.52
C ALA A 193 -14.12 2.30 28.68
N VAL A 194 -14.31 1.73 29.88
CA VAL A 194 -13.57 2.13 31.10
C VAL A 194 -12.08 1.78 30.95
N ILE A 195 -11.78 0.54 30.55
CA ILE A 195 -10.39 0.08 30.40
C ILE A 195 -9.63 0.85 29.32
N LEU A 196 -10.28 1.15 28.19
CA LEU A 196 -9.65 1.94 27.14
C LEU A 196 -9.43 3.38 27.56
N GLU A 197 -10.31 3.96 28.38
CA GLU A 197 -10.10 5.29 28.92
C GLU A 197 -8.94 5.31 29.94
N GLN A 198 -8.86 4.33 30.83
CA GLN A 198 -7.71 4.16 31.73
C GLN A 198 -6.40 3.96 30.94
N PHE A 199 -6.40 3.16 29.87
CA PHE A 199 -5.22 3.03 29.03
C PHE A 199 -4.80 4.35 28.37
N LYS A 200 -5.75 5.23 28.04
CA LYS A 200 -5.42 6.58 27.52
C LYS A 200 -4.72 7.43 28.57
N THR A 201 -5.10 7.36 29.84
CA THR A 201 -4.41 8.11 30.89
C THR A 201 -2.95 7.68 31.02
N ILE A 202 -2.66 6.38 30.88
CA ILE A 202 -1.31 5.85 30.92
C ILE A 202 -0.44 6.42 29.80
N TYR A 203 -0.85 6.28 28.53
CA TYR A 203 0.00 6.70 27.41
C TYR A 203 0.01 8.20 27.14
N ARG A 204 -0.88 8.97 27.80
CA ARG A 204 -0.90 10.43 27.77
C ARG A 204 -0.20 11.06 28.97
N ALA A 205 0.27 10.27 29.93
CA ALA A 205 0.98 10.77 31.09
C ALA A 205 2.26 11.50 30.68
N GLU A 206 2.54 12.60 31.35
CA GLU A 206 3.70 13.45 31.04
C GLU A 206 5.04 12.79 31.39
N ASN A 207 5.03 11.86 32.35
CA ASN A 207 6.21 11.13 32.81
C ASN A 207 5.86 9.71 33.28
N LEU A 208 6.90 8.91 33.55
CA LEU A 208 6.76 7.53 33.99
C LEU A 208 6.06 7.38 35.36
N GLU A 209 6.25 8.32 36.27
CA GLU A 209 5.62 8.28 37.59
C GLU A 209 4.11 8.44 37.47
N MET A 210 3.66 9.42 36.69
CA MET A 210 2.23 9.61 36.40
C MET A 210 1.65 8.45 35.65
N ALA A 211 2.38 7.85 34.68
CA ALA A 211 1.94 6.66 33.96
C ALA A 211 1.79 5.43 34.88
N ALA A 212 2.63 5.30 35.91
CA ALA A 212 2.57 4.20 36.87
C ALA A 212 1.44 4.36 37.91
N GLN A 213 0.95 5.57 38.10
CA GLN A 213 -0.17 5.88 39.01
C GLN A 213 -1.53 5.85 38.33
N ALA A 214 -1.55 5.86 36.99
CA ALA A 214 -2.78 5.85 36.19
C ALA A 214 -3.35 4.44 35.99
#